data_389b683108f09d26f92a4279adc62ab9
#
_entry.id   389b683108f09d26f92a4279adc62ab9
#
_cell.length_a   1.000
_cell.length_b   1.000
_cell.length_c   1.000
_cell.angle_alpha   90.00
_cell.angle_beta   90.00
_cell.angle_gamma   90.00
#
_symmetry.space_group_name_H-M   'P 1'
#
loop_
_entity.id
_entity.type
_entity.pdbx_description
1 polymer ?
#
loop_
_entity_poly.entity_id
_entity_poly.type
_entity_poly.pdbx_seq_one_letter_code
_entity_poly.pdbx_strand_id
1 'polypeptide(L)'
;YRGMSIRPPFTAPTRHTDADSALAQVQALYQTSLDHLRQAMREFVSGTNFDQRVRAFYPFVRIHTKHGALKAGSDAAHLSYGFVAEPGRYETTLTHPDLFAAYYREQFDLLLQNHGGTLEVGVSHQPIPVHFSFAENDHIEGEMSEERRQLMREVFDLPDLKAMDDGIANGTFEPKAGEPQPLSLFTAARMDYSLQRLRHYSGTSPEHFQNYVLFTNYQFYIDEFVRLGHEAMQDPNSEYLAFVEPGNVVTRRVGLPAEANDALGKVPPRLPQMPGYHLVRANHTGITMVNIGVGPANAKNITDHIAVLRP
;
A
#
# COMPACT_ATOMS: atom_id res chain seq x y z
N TYR A 1 2.97 13.46 30.84
CA TYR A 1 3.26 12.03 30.78
C TYR A 1 3.18 11.60 29.29
N ARG A 2 4.31 11.50 28.60
CA ARG A 2 4.39 10.70 27.37
C ARG A 2 4.36 9.25 27.82
N GLY A 3 3.17 8.65 27.83
CA GLY A 3 2.97 7.28 28.29
C GLY A 3 3.92 6.31 27.59
N MET A 4 4.55 5.44 28.35
CA MET A 4 5.30 4.32 27.82
C MET A 4 4.38 3.54 26.91
N SER A 5 4.87 3.07 25.77
CA SER A 5 4.12 2.23 24.84
C SER A 5 4.85 0.90 24.63
N ILE A 6 4.07 -0.17 24.47
CA ILE A 6 4.59 -1.49 24.14
C ILE A 6 4.98 -1.46 22.66
N ARG A 7 6.25 -1.71 22.37
CA ARG A 7 6.84 -1.60 21.02
C ARG A 7 7.68 -2.83 20.71
N PRO A 8 7.89 -3.13 19.41
CA PRO A 8 8.93 -4.08 19.04
C PRO A 8 10.30 -3.67 19.58
N PRO A 9 11.24 -4.61 19.73
CA PRO A 9 12.61 -4.28 20.13
C PRO A 9 13.23 -3.22 19.19
N PHE A 10 14.01 -2.33 19.78
CA PHE A 10 14.72 -1.30 19.01
C PHE A 10 15.69 -1.93 18.01
N THR A 11 15.62 -1.47 16.76
CA THR A 11 16.55 -1.83 15.69
C THR A 11 17.25 -0.56 15.20
N ALA A 12 18.57 -0.54 15.30
CA ALA A 12 19.36 0.59 14.79
C ALA A 12 19.23 0.67 13.26
N PRO A 13 19.19 1.88 12.68
CA PRO A 13 19.22 2.04 11.23
C PRO A 13 20.47 1.41 10.61
N THR A 14 20.30 0.82 9.43
CA THR A 14 21.38 0.17 8.66
C THR A 14 21.61 0.91 7.35
N ARG A 15 22.86 0.82 6.82
CA ARG A 15 23.25 1.46 5.56
C ARG A 15 23.45 0.42 4.49
N HIS A 16 22.98 0.74 3.28
CA HIS A 16 22.98 -0.16 2.13
C HIS A 16 23.55 0.53 0.92
N THR A 17 24.38 -0.19 0.16
CA THR A 17 25.00 0.27 -1.09
C THR A 17 24.32 -0.29 -2.33
N ASP A 18 23.34 -1.17 -2.16
CA ASP A 18 22.55 -1.77 -3.21
C ASP A 18 21.05 -1.79 -2.85
N ALA A 19 20.20 -1.80 -3.86
CA ALA A 19 18.76 -1.73 -3.70
C ALA A 19 18.16 -3.01 -3.09
N ASP A 20 18.71 -4.18 -3.42
CA ASP A 20 18.16 -5.46 -2.94
C ASP A 20 18.34 -5.61 -1.43
N SER A 21 19.52 -5.27 -0.89
CA SER A 21 19.76 -5.32 0.55
C SER A 21 18.92 -4.26 1.29
N ALA A 22 18.75 -3.07 0.72
CA ALA A 22 17.89 -2.03 1.29
C ALA A 22 16.43 -2.48 1.34
N LEU A 23 15.92 -3.04 0.24
CA LEU A 23 14.54 -3.56 0.17
C LEU A 23 14.31 -4.71 1.15
N ALA A 24 15.25 -5.65 1.24
CA ALA A 24 15.16 -6.76 2.19
C ALA A 24 15.07 -6.26 3.64
N GLN A 25 15.82 -5.21 4.00
CA GLN A 25 15.74 -4.60 5.33
C GLN A 25 14.40 -3.90 5.56
N VAL A 26 13.86 -3.19 4.57
CA VAL A 26 12.53 -2.59 4.65
C VAL A 26 11.46 -3.66 4.89
N GLN A 27 11.52 -4.77 4.14
CA GLN A 27 10.59 -5.91 4.30
C GLN A 27 10.68 -6.51 5.70
N ALA A 28 11.89 -6.74 6.21
CA ALA A 28 12.09 -7.33 7.54
C ALA A 28 11.55 -6.42 8.65
N LEU A 29 11.82 -5.11 8.61
CA LEU A 29 11.32 -4.15 9.59
C LEU A 29 9.80 -4.00 9.53
N TYR A 30 9.22 -3.95 8.34
CA TYR A 30 7.77 -3.88 8.16
C TYR A 30 7.08 -5.14 8.69
N GLN A 31 7.59 -6.33 8.38
CA GLN A 31 7.05 -7.59 8.86
C GLN A 31 7.12 -7.68 10.40
N THR A 32 8.24 -7.31 10.99
CA THR A 32 8.38 -7.25 12.46
C THR A 32 7.33 -6.34 13.11
N SER A 33 7.09 -5.18 12.52
CA SER A 33 6.06 -4.25 13.00
C SER A 33 4.64 -4.82 12.87
N LEU A 34 4.33 -5.46 11.74
CA LEU A 34 3.02 -6.09 11.52
C LEU A 34 2.79 -7.27 12.47
N ASP A 35 3.78 -8.13 12.65
CA ASP A 35 3.67 -9.31 13.52
C ASP A 35 3.43 -8.89 14.98
N HIS A 36 4.11 -7.82 15.43
CA HIS A 36 3.88 -7.25 16.75
C HIS A 36 2.43 -6.76 16.92
N LEU A 37 1.92 -5.99 15.97
CA LEU A 37 0.55 -5.47 16.03
C LEU A 37 -0.49 -6.61 15.90
N ARG A 38 -0.28 -7.57 15.01
CA ARG A 38 -1.17 -8.71 14.84
C ARG A 38 -1.22 -9.58 16.09
N GLN A 39 -0.08 -9.83 16.71
CA GLN A 39 -0.03 -10.58 17.96
C GLN A 39 -0.81 -9.86 19.07
N ALA A 40 -0.53 -8.57 19.28
CA ALA A 40 -1.23 -7.79 20.27
C ALA A 40 -2.74 -7.70 20.01
N MET A 41 -3.14 -7.60 18.75
CA MET A 41 -4.57 -7.58 18.40
C MET A 41 -5.25 -8.93 18.71
N ARG A 42 -4.61 -10.07 18.39
CA ARG A 42 -5.15 -11.39 18.78
C ARG A 42 -5.33 -11.50 20.28
N GLU A 43 -4.34 -11.06 21.05
CA GLU A 43 -4.41 -11.04 22.51
C GLU A 43 -5.52 -10.11 23.00
N PHE A 44 -5.64 -8.93 22.42
CA PHE A 44 -6.71 -7.98 22.73
C PHE A 44 -8.10 -8.58 22.46
N VAL A 45 -8.31 -9.20 21.30
CA VAL A 45 -9.60 -9.84 20.94
C VAL A 45 -9.90 -11.02 21.87
N SER A 46 -8.89 -11.78 22.29
CA SER A 46 -9.06 -12.89 23.24
C SER A 46 -9.32 -12.46 24.69
N GLY A 47 -9.34 -11.16 24.97
CA GLY A 47 -9.73 -10.62 26.27
C GLY A 47 -8.58 -10.03 27.10
N THR A 48 -7.35 -10.04 26.59
CA THR A 48 -6.21 -9.40 27.27
C THR A 48 -6.44 -7.89 27.39
N ASN A 49 -6.18 -7.34 28.54
CA ASN A 49 -6.19 -5.91 28.80
C ASN A 49 -4.77 -5.38 28.76
N PHE A 50 -4.58 -4.30 28.00
CA PHE A 50 -3.31 -3.57 27.95
C PHE A 50 -3.45 -2.29 28.76
N ASP A 51 -2.50 -2.06 29.66
CA ASP A 51 -2.39 -0.86 30.47
C ASP A 51 -1.60 0.26 29.77
N GLN A 52 -1.00 -0.06 28.63
CA GLN A 52 -0.23 0.86 27.80
C GLN A 52 -0.62 0.71 26.34
N ARG A 53 -0.43 1.78 25.57
CA ARG A 53 -0.67 1.76 24.15
C ARG A 53 0.33 0.85 23.42
N VAL A 54 -0.18 -0.03 22.57
CA VAL A 54 0.62 -0.87 21.68
C VAL A 54 0.90 -0.12 20.38
N ARG A 55 2.17 -0.03 19.99
CA ARG A 55 2.60 0.70 18.78
C ARG A 55 3.64 -0.08 18.02
N ALA A 56 3.57 0.02 16.71
CA ALA A 56 4.65 -0.26 15.80
C ALA A 56 4.67 0.82 14.71
N PHE A 57 5.79 0.94 14.00
CA PHE A 57 6.05 2.08 13.15
C PHE A 57 6.44 1.63 11.76
N TYR A 58 6.11 2.46 10.75
CA TYR A 58 6.57 2.24 9.39
C TYR A 58 8.09 2.30 9.28
N PRO A 59 8.71 1.49 8.43
CA PRO A 59 10.09 1.69 8.07
C PRO A 59 10.26 2.99 7.29
N PHE A 60 11.46 3.55 7.35
CA PHE A 60 11.86 4.67 6.50
C PHE A 60 13.04 4.27 5.60
N VAL A 61 13.17 4.96 4.47
CA VAL A 61 14.39 5.06 3.69
C VAL A 61 14.85 6.50 3.67
N ARG A 62 16.16 6.71 3.84
CA ARG A 62 16.80 8.02 3.88
C ARG A 62 18.04 8.03 3.00
N ILE A 63 18.26 9.15 2.30
CA ILE A 63 19.50 9.43 1.61
C ILE A 63 20.04 10.81 2.02
N HIS A 64 21.35 10.92 2.09
CA HIS A 64 22.05 12.20 2.26
C HIS A 64 22.87 12.48 1.01
N THR A 65 22.48 13.48 0.26
CA THR A 65 23.16 13.87 -0.98
C THR A 65 24.04 15.08 -0.72
N LYS A 66 25.29 15.02 -1.17
CA LYS A 66 26.26 16.14 -1.08
C LYS A 66 26.22 17.05 -2.30
N HIS A 67 25.77 16.51 -3.42
CA HIS A 67 25.66 17.20 -4.71
C HIS A 67 24.29 16.94 -5.28
N GLY A 68 23.78 17.90 -6.07
CA GLY A 68 22.61 17.67 -6.92
C GLY A 68 22.87 16.52 -7.88
N ALA A 69 21.85 16.09 -8.63
CA ALA A 69 21.99 14.93 -9.53
C ALA A 69 23.19 15.05 -10.45
N LEU A 70 23.99 14.00 -10.53
CA LEU A 70 25.19 13.92 -11.38
C LEU A 70 24.87 13.97 -12.88
N LYS A 71 23.61 13.79 -13.27
CA LYS A 71 23.14 13.88 -14.66
C LYS A 71 21.95 14.81 -14.75
N ALA A 72 22.24 16.08 -15.01
CA ALA A 72 21.21 17.02 -15.47
C ALA A 72 20.78 16.59 -16.89
N GLY A 73 19.51 16.21 -17.08
CA GLY A 73 19.01 16.01 -18.44
C GLY A 73 17.93 15.00 -18.69
N SER A 74 17.26 14.41 -17.72
CA SER A 74 16.05 13.64 -18.01
C SER A 74 14.83 14.39 -17.52
N ASP A 75 13.97 14.80 -18.44
CA ASP A 75 12.68 15.46 -18.18
C ASP A 75 11.69 14.60 -17.36
N ALA A 76 12.03 13.35 -17.12
CA ALA A 76 11.24 12.40 -16.34
C ALA A 76 11.49 12.45 -14.82
N ALA A 77 12.41 13.28 -14.36
CA ALA A 77 13.00 13.18 -13.02
C ALA A 77 12.25 13.91 -11.89
N HIS A 78 11.19 14.62 -12.18
CA HIS A 78 10.65 15.57 -11.20
C HIS A 78 9.74 14.99 -10.14
N LEU A 79 9.37 13.71 -10.16
CA LEU A 79 8.29 13.17 -9.31
C LEU A 79 8.54 11.74 -8.79
N SER A 80 9.75 11.20 -8.87
CA SER A 80 10.04 9.84 -8.39
C SER A 80 11.05 9.83 -7.25
N TYR A 81 11.02 8.81 -6.38
CA TYR A 81 12.01 8.59 -5.34
C TYR A 81 13.46 8.56 -5.86
N GLY A 82 13.65 8.22 -7.12
CA GLY A 82 14.95 8.00 -7.73
C GLY A 82 15.77 9.26 -7.94
N PHE A 83 15.26 10.44 -7.64
CA PHE A 83 15.93 11.68 -7.92
C PHE A 83 15.59 12.78 -6.91
N VAL A 84 16.62 13.54 -6.48
CA VAL A 84 16.47 14.77 -5.71
C VAL A 84 17.29 15.88 -6.36
N ALA A 85 16.68 17.06 -6.53
CA ALA A 85 17.28 18.16 -7.26
C ALA A 85 18.39 18.86 -6.47
N GLU A 86 18.23 19.01 -5.17
CA GLU A 86 19.10 19.80 -4.31
C GLU A 86 19.88 18.92 -3.33
N PRO A 87 21.10 19.33 -2.94
CA PRO A 87 21.82 18.66 -1.85
C PRO A 87 21.02 18.71 -0.54
N GLY A 88 21.07 17.63 0.22
CA GLY A 88 20.34 17.60 1.49
C GLY A 88 20.10 16.20 2.02
N ARG A 89 19.30 16.14 3.09
CA ARG A 89 18.84 14.91 3.70
C ARG A 89 17.37 14.71 3.35
N TYR A 90 17.07 13.59 2.72
CA TYR A 90 15.75 13.23 2.24
C TYR A 90 15.28 11.92 2.86
N GLU A 91 14.01 11.85 3.20
CA GLU A 91 13.43 10.68 3.85
C GLU A 91 11.99 10.47 3.40
N THR A 92 11.58 9.21 3.34
CA THR A 92 10.16 8.84 3.27
C THR A 92 9.89 7.58 4.08
N THR A 93 8.64 7.43 4.51
CA THR A 93 8.13 6.20 5.12
C THR A 93 7.58 5.28 4.04
N LEU A 94 7.68 3.97 4.26
CA LEU A 94 7.33 2.94 3.30
C LEU A 94 6.29 1.98 3.88
N THR A 95 5.39 1.51 3.02
CA THR A 95 4.36 0.53 3.36
C THR A 95 4.26 -0.56 2.30
N HIS A 96 3.70 -1.71 2.65
CA HIS A 96 3.47 -2.85 1.75
C HIS A 96 4.67 -3.15 0.84
N PRO A 97 5.88 -3.38 1.40
CA PRO A 97 7.09 -3.53 0.60
C PRO A 97 7.08 -4.76 -0.32
N ASP A 98 6.18 -5.72 -0.11
CA ASP A 98 5.99 -6.85 -1.03
C ASP A 98 5.15 -6.44 -2.23
N LEU A 99 4.06 -5.69 -2.02
CA LEU A 99 3.22 -5.16 -3.11
C LEU A 99 4.02 -4.20 -4.02
N PHE A 100 4.83 -3.35 -3.42
CA PHE A 100 5.62 -2.33 -4.13
C PHE A 100 7.08 -2.74 -4.37
N ALA A 101 7.44 -4.02 -4.21
CA ALA A 101 8.83 -4.49 -4.26
C ALA A 101 9.57 -4.06 -5.52
N ALA A 102 8.98 -4.26 -6.69
CA ALA A 102 9.59 -3.90 -7.98
C ALA A 102 9.80 -2.39 -8.08
N TYR A 103 8.80 -1.61 -7.66
CA TYR A 103 8.86 -0.15 -7.68
C TYR A 103 9.92 0.37 -6.71
N TYR A 104 9.94 -0.08 -5.46
CA TYR A 104 10.95 0.36 -4.49
C TYR A 104 12.36 -0.01 -4.92
N ARG A 105 12.55 -1.22 -5.46
CA ARG A 105 13.87 -1.63 -5.99
C ARG A 105 14.34 -0.67 -7.07
N GLU A 106 13.50 -0.36 -8.05
CA GLU A 106 13.83 0.56 -9.14
C GLU A 106 14.19 1.96 -8.60
N GLN A 107 13.40 2.49 -7.68
CA GLN A 107 13.64 3.81 -7.11
C GLN A 107 14.94 3.85 -6.26
N PHE A 108 15.22 2.79 -5.50
CA PHE A 108 16.48 2.68 -4.74
C PHE A 108 17.70 2.60 -5.65
N ASP A 109 17.60 1.83 -6.73
CA ASP A 109 18.66 1.76 -7.74
C ASP A 109 18.91 3.14 -8.37
N LEU A 110 17.85 3.84 -8.76
CA LEU A 110 17.95 5.18 -9.34
C LEU A 110 18.57 6.19 -8.35
N LEU A 111 18.17 6.17 -7.07
CA LEU A 111 18.78 7.02 -6.05
C LEU A 111 20.29 6.78 -5.94
N LEU A 112 20.71 5.52 -5.87
CA LEU A 112 22.11 5.16 -5.78
C LEU A 112 22.89 5.54 -7.05
N GLN A 113 22.30 5.35 -8.23
CA GLN A 113 22.91 5.71 -9.51
C GLN A 113 23.03 7.21 -9.69
N ASN A 114 22.02 7.97 -9.31
CA ASN A 114 21.97 9.43 -9.52
C ASN A 114 22.79 10.20 -8.49
N HIS A 115 22.88 9.72 -7.26
CA HIS A 115 23.46 10.46 -6.14
C HIS A 115 24.66 9.76 -5.50
N GLY A 116 24.85 8.48 -5.74
CA GLY A 116 25.88 7.69 -5.08
C GLY A 116 25.65 7.54 -3.57
N GLY A 117 26.63 7.06 -2.84
CA GLY A 117 26.57 6.94 -1.39
C GLY A 117 25.81 5.71 -0.91
N THR A 118 25.04 5.87 0.15
CA THR A 118 24.29 4.77 0.79
C THR A 118 22.85 5.18 1.11
N LEU A 119 21.95 4.22 1.06
CA LEU A 119 20.62 4.33 1.61
C LEU A 119 20.64 3.92 3.08
N GLU A 120 20.04 4.71 3.94
CA GLU A 120 19.83 4.36 5.34
C GLU A 120 18.39 3.88 5.51
N VAL A 121 18.21 2.69 6.10
CA VAL A 121 16.91 2.08 6.36
C VAL A 121 16.75 1.86 7.86
N GLY A 122 15.63 2.26 8.41
CA GLY A 122 15.34 2.14 9.83
C GLY A 122 13.85 2.24 10.12
N VAL A 123 13.52 2.29 11.41
CA VAL A 123 12.14 2.43 11.89
C VAL A 123 11.83 3.91 12.11
N SER A 124 10.77 4.39 11.50
CA SER A 124 10.32 5.79 11.60
C SER A 124 9.60 6.06 12.94
N HIS A 125 9.15 7.31 13.10
CA HIS A 125 8.27 7.71 14.21
C HIS A 125 6.79 7.73 13.81
N GLN A 126 6.45 7.34 12.58
CA GLN A 126 5.08 7.29 12.11
C GLN A 126 4.44 5.94 12.48
N PRO A 127 3.44 5.91 13.37
CA PRO A 127 2.81 4.66 13.78
C PRO A 127 1.98 4.06 12.65
N ILE A 128 1.97 2.73 12.59
CA ILE A 128 1.10 1.96 11.70
C ILE A 128 -0.28 1.86 12.35
N PRO A 129 -1.34 2.38 11.72
CA PRO A 129 -2.71 2.19 12.20
C PRO A 129 -3.15 0.74 12.07
N VAL A 130 -3.75 0.21 13.14
CA VAL A 130 -4.15 -1.21 13.20
C VAL A 130 -5.10 -1.60 12.08
N HIS A 131 -6.02 -0.72 11.71
CA HIS A 131 -6.97 -0.98 10.65
C HIS A 131 -6.30 -1.31 9.30
N PHE A 132 -5.20 -0.65 8.96
CA PHE A 132 -4.45 -0.92 7.72
C PHE A 132 -3.65 -2.22 7.78
N SER A 133 -3.19 -2.61 8.97
CA SER A 133 -2.41 -3.83 9.18
C SER A 133 -3.23 -5.12 9.01
N PHE A 134 -4.56 -5.03 9.18
CA PHE A 134 -5.47 -6.18 9.21
C PHE A 134 -6.32 -6.30 7.95
N ALA A 135 -6.09 -5.47 6.93
CA ALA A 135 -6.91 -5.40 5.72
C ALA A 135 -7.01 -6.71 4.92
N GLU A 136 -6.17 -7.69 5.21
CA GLU A 136 -6.05 -8.85 4.33
C GLU A 136 -6.99 -10.01 4.67
N ASN A 137 -7.37 -10.28 5.91
CA ASN A 137 -8.17 -11.49 6.17
C ASN A 137 -9.04 -11.54 7.43
N ASP A 138 -8.98 -10.56 8.34
CA ASP A 138 -9.69 -10.69 9.59
C ASP A 138 -10.82 -9.67 9.74
N HIS A 139 -12.07 -10.14 9.63
CA HIS A 139 -13.26 -9.40 10.04
C HIS A 139 -13.37 -9.32 11.58
N ILE A 140 -12.27 -9.04 12.25
CA ILE A 140 -12.15 -9.02 13.71
C ILE A 140 -13.12 -8.00 14.34
N GLU A 141 -13.43 -6.90 13.63
CA GLU A 141 -14.36 -5.88 14.14
C GLU A 141 -15.79 -6.40 14.34
N GLY A 142 -16.22 -7.41 13.61
CA GLY A 142 -17.57 -8.00 13.75
C GLY A 142 -17.75 -8.85 15.01
N GLU A 143 -16.67 -9.30 15.62
CA GLU A 143 -16.72 -10.21 16.78
C GLU A 143 -16.53 -9.50 18.12
N MET A 144 -16.21 -8.19 18.11
CA MET A 144 -15.97 -7.42 19.33
C MET A 144 -17.24 -6.74 19.85
N SER A 145 -17.39 -6.73 21.19
CA SER A 145 -18.38 -5.90 21.87
C SER A 145 -18.12 -4.40 21.66
N GLU A 146 -19.16 -3.57 21.83
CA GLU A 146 -19.03 -2.12 21.72
C GLU A 146 -18.01 -1.53 22.72
N GLU A 147 -18.01 -2.06 23.95
CA GLU A 147 -17.02 -1.66 24.96
C GLU A 147 -15.59 -1.97 24.52
N ARG A 148 -15.38 -3.11 23.89
CA ARG A 148 -14.08 -3.52 23.38
C ARG A 148 -13.61 -2.62 22.22
N ARG A 149 -14.52 -2.21 21.35
CA ARG A 149 -14.23 -1.25 20.26
C ARG A 149 -13.82 0.11 20.79
N GLN A 150 -14.42 0.58 21.88
CA GLN A 150 -14.02 1.83 22.52
C GLN A 150 -12.62 1.73 23.12
N LEU A 151 -12.31 0.65 23.84
CA LEU A 151 -10.97 0.39 24.39
C LEU A 151 -9.89 0.26 23.30
N MET A 152 -10.24 -0.25 22.11
CA MET A 152 -9.31 -0.37 21.00
C MET A 152 -8.65 0.98 20.63
N ARG A 153 -9.37 2.09 20.75
CA ARG A 153 -8.85 3.45 20.49
C ARG A 153 -7.81 3.91 21.51
N GLU A 154 -7.88 3.36 22.71
CA GLU A 154 -6.92 3.65 23.78
C GLU A 154 -5.66 2.80 23.64
N VAL A 155 -5.81 1.55 23.19
CA VAL A 155 -4.73 0.57 23.08
C VAL A 155 -3.93 0.72 21.79
N PHE A 156 -4.58 0.98 20.67
CA PHE A 156 -3.93 1.03 19.35
C PHE A 156 -4.02 2.41 18.70
N ASP A 157 -3.10 2.68 17.78
CA ASP A 157 -3.26 3.80 16.86
C ASP A 157 -4.26 3.40 15.77
N LEU A 158 -5.26 4.24 15.53
CA LEU A 158 -6.26 4.04 14.49
C LEU A 158 -6.02 5.00 13.33
N PRO A 159 -6.59 4.70 12.14
CA PRO A 159 -6.51 5.61 10.99
C PRO A 159 -6.98 7.01 11.36
N ASP A 160 -6.18 8.01 11.02
CA ASP A 160 -6.50 9.42 11.20
C ASP A 160 -6.67 10.09 9.84
N LEU A 161 -7.71 10.92 9.68
CA LEU A 161 -7.93 11.73 8.47
C LEU A 161 -6.77 12.67 8.16
N LYS A 162 -5.92 12.99 9.11
CA LYS A 162 -4.66 13.72 8.88
C LYS A 162 -3.70 12.98 7.95
N ALA A 163 -3.84 11.64 7.80
CA ALA A 163 -3.10 10.88 6.78
C ALA A 163 -3.46 11.31 5.35
N MET A 164 -4.62 11.98 5.16
CA MET A 164 -5.07 12.53 3.88
C MET A 164 -4.44 13.88 3.52
N ASP A 165 -3.51 14.38 4.32
CA ASP A 165 -2.78 15.59 3.99
C ASP A 165 -1.88 15.36 2.76
N ASP A 166 -2.23 15.95 1.63
CA ASP A 166 -1.48 15.92 0.39
C ASP A 166 -0.53 17.13 0.24
N GLY A 167 -0.12 17.73 1.36
CA GLY A 167 0.74 18.93 1.38
C GLY A 167 2.04 18.74 0.61
N ILE A 168 2.65 17.54 0.67
CA ILE A 168 3.86 17.22 -0.10
C ILE A 168 3.54 17.23 -1.59
N ALA A 169 2.52 16.51 -2.02
CA ALA A 169 2.12 16.41 -3.43
C ALA A 169 1.67 17.76 -4.00
N ASN A 170 1.05 18.60 -3.17
CA ASN A 170 0.58 19.93 -3.54
C ASN A 170 1.68 21.03 -3.42
N GLY A 171 2.87 20.69 -2.93
CA GLY A 171 3.96 21.64 -2.75
C GLY A 171 3.75 22.66 -1.62
N THR A 172 2.86 22.38 -0.67
CA THR A 172 2.57 23.24 0.49
C THR A 172 3.23 22.74 1.79
N PHE A 173 3.88 21.59 1.74
CA PHE A 173 4.60 21.03 2.88
C PHE A 173 5.93 21.76 3.11
N GLU A 174 6.14 22.21 4.32
CA GLU A 174 7.42 22.81 4.74
C GLU A 174 8.00 21.97 5.90
N PRO A 175 9.16 21.32 5.72
CA PRO A 175 9.80 20.60 6.80
C PRO A 175 10.29 21.59 7.88
N LYS A 176 10.19 21.18 9.13
CA LYS A 176 10.74 21.96 10.24
C LYS A 176 12.26 21.96 10.20
N ALA A 177 12.85 22.95 10.86
CA ALA A 177 14.30 23.06 10.95
C ALA A 177 14.91 21.75 11.52
N GLY A 178 15.83 21.15 10.79
CA GLY A 178 16.50 19.91 11.15
C GLY A 178 15.77 18.62 10.75
N GLU A 179 14.54 18.70 10.23
CA GLU A 179 13.86 17.55 9.65
C GLU A 179 14.35 17.29 8.20
N PRO A 180 14.33 16.03 7.76
CA PRO A 180 14.67 15.72 6.37
C PRO A 180 13.59 16.24 5.42
N GLN A 181 14.01 16.55 4.20
CA GLN A 181 13.10 16.86 3.10
C GLN A 181 12.31 15.61 2.70
N PRO A 182 11.08 15.74 2.19
CA PRO A 182 10.33 14.59 1.71
C PRO A 182 11.01 14.00 0.47
N LEU A 183 11.17 12.67 0.47
CA LEU A 183 11.71 11.92 -0.65
C LEU A 183 10.61 11.50 -1.65
N SER A 184 9.35 11.48 -1.22
CA SER A 184 8.22 11.05 -2.02
C SER A 184 7.02 11.97 -1.86
N LEU A 185 6.07 11.88 -2.79
CA LEU A 185 4.82 12.66 -2.76
C LEU A 185 3.84 12.21 -1.67
N PHE A 186 3.89 10.92 -1.30
CA PHE A 186 2.96 10.31 -0.35
C PHE A 186 3.71 9.62 0.79
N THR A 187 3.24 9.82 2.01
CA THR A 187 3.70 9.05 3.17
C THR A 187 3.11 7.64 3.17
N ALA A 188 3.70 6.72 3.92
CA ALA A 188 3.17 5.37 4.08
C ALA A 188 1.71 5.36 4.58
N ALA A 189 1.37 6.22 5.54
CA ALA A 189 0.01 6.30 6.04
C ALA A 189 -0.99 6.81 4.99
N ARG A 190 -0.57 7.74 4.13
CA ARG A 190 -1.40 8.21 3.01
C ARG A 190 -1.63 7.11 1.98
N MET A 191 -0.60 6.35 1.67
CA MET A 191 -0.69 5.20 0.77
C MET A 191 -1.63 4.12 1.33
N ASP A 192 -1.46 3.74 2.58
CA ASP A 192 -2.33 2.74 3.24
C ASP A 192 -3.79 3.15 3.27
N TYR A 193 -4.06 4.42 3.55
CA TYR A 193 -5.42 4.95 3.49
C TYR A 193 -6.04 4.75 2.10
N SER A 194 -5.28 5.05 1.04
CA SER A 194 -5.76 4.87 -0.33
C SER A 194 -5.94 3.41 -0.71
N LEU A 195 -5.03 2.53 -0.32
CA LEU A 195 -5.16 1.09 -0.56
C LEU A 195 -6.43 0.53 0.08
N GLN A 196 -6.73 0.95 1.28
CA GLN A 196 -7.95 0.56 1.97
C GLN A 196 -9.20 1.11 1.28
N ARG A 197 -9.19 2.36 0.83
CA ARG A 197 -10.31 2.95 0.10
C ARG A 197 -10.54 2.25 -1.23
N LEU A 198 -9.49 1.89 -1.97
CA LEU A 198 -9.62 1.08 -3.18
C LEU A 198 -10.32 -0.23 -2.91
N ARG A 199 -9.90 -0.95 -1.87
CA ARG A 199 -10.55 -2.20 -1.46
C ARG A 199 -12.02 -2.01 -1.11
N HIS A 200 -12.33 -0.97 -0.33
CA HIS A 200 -13.71 -0.65 0.05
C HIS A 200 -14.59 -0.32 -1.14
N TYR A 201 -14.11 0.50 -2.06
CA TYR A 201 -14.88 0.93 -3.23
C TYR A 201 -15.03 -0.15 -4.29
N SER A 202 -13.96 -0.89 -4.57
CA SER A 202 -13.94 -1.90 -5.65
C SER A 202 -14.39 -3.29 -5.22
N GLY A 203 -14.33 -3.58 -3.92
CA GLY A 203 -14.56 -4.92 -3.38
C GLY A 203 -13.45 -5.92 -3.71
N THR A 204 -12.30 -5.43 -4.17
CA THR A 204 -11.14 -6.26 -4.51
C THR A 204 -9.87 -5.71 -3.84
N SER A 205 -8.93 -6.60 -3.55
CA SER A 205 -7.65 -6.21 -2.98
C SER A 205 -6.81 -5.41 -4.00
N PRO A 206 -6.05 -4.41 -3.55
CA PRO A 206 -5.23 -3.55 -4.43
C PRO A 206 -4.22 -4.31 -5.28
N GLU A 207 -3.74 -5.45 -4.84
CA GLU A 207 -2.80 -6.33 -5.56
C GLU A 207 -3.34 -6.84 -6.91
N HIS A 208 -4.67 -6.87 -7.08
CA HIS A 208 -5.30 -7.31 -8.31
C HIS A 208 -5.39 -6.22 -9.38
N PHE A 209 -5.19 -4.95 -8.99
CA PHE A 209 -5.22 -3.83 -9.94
C PHE A 209 -4.09 -3.95 -10.96
N GLN A 210 -4.46 -3.77 -12.22
CA GLN A 210 -3.56 -3.88 -13.35
C GLN A 210 -3.10 -2.49 -13.82
N ASN A 211 -2.08 -2.45 -14.70
CA ASN A 211 -1.50 -1.21 -15.20
C ASN A 211 -2.45 -0.39 -16.08
N TYR A 212 -3.41 -1.05 -16.73
CA TYR A 212 -4.43 -0.39 -17.53
C TYR A 212 -5.74 -0.40 -16.79
N VAL A 213 -6.26 0.78 -16.47
CA VAL A 213 -7.53 0.94 -15.75
C VAL A 213 -8.54 1.64 -16.63
N LEU A 214 -9.68 0.98 -16.85
CA LEU A 214 -10.79 1.49 -17.61
C LEU A 214 -11.95 1.82 -16.70
N PHE A 215 -12.51 3.01 -16.83
CA PHE A 215 -13.72 3.42 -16.12
C PHE A 215 -14.92 3.34 -17.04
N THR A 216 -16.02 2.82 -16.54
CA THR A 216 -17.31 2.83 -17.22
C THR A 216 -18.44 3.08 -16.22
N ASN A 217 -19.54 3.63 -16.69
CA ASN A 217 -20.80 3.73 -15.96
C ASN A 217 -21.91 2.90 -16.61
N TYR A 218 -21.59 2.11 -17.63
CA TYR A 218 -22.54 1.25 -18.33
C TYR A 218 -22.37 -0.20 -17.93
N GLN A 219 -23.41 -0.79 -17.37
CA GLN A 219 -23.41 -2.21 -16.99
C GLN A 219 -23.13 -3.14 -18.16
N PHE A 220 -23.58 -2.79 -19.36
CA PHE A 220 -23.32 -3.56 -20.57
C PHE A 220 -21.83 -3.85 -20.79
N TYR A 221 -20.95 -2.85 -20.58
CA TYR A 221 -19.50 -3.05 -20.74
C TYR A 221 -18.91 -3.92 -19.64
N ILE A 222 -19.46 -3.82 -18.42
CA ILE A 222 -19.06 -4.70 -17.32
C ILE A 222 -19.43 -6.16 -17.65
N ASP A 223 -20.67 -6.39 -18.07
CA ASP A 223 -21.16 -7.74 -18.40
C ASP A 223 -20.33 -8.38 -19.52
N GLU A 224 -19.98 -7.58 -20.52
CA GLU A 224 -19.12 -8.04 -21.64
C GLU A 224 -17.69 -8.31 -21.16
N PHE A 225 -17.12 -7.46 -20.30
CA PHE A 225 -15.79 -7.67 -19.73
C PHE A 225 -15.75 -8.96 -18.88
N VAL A 226 -16.79 -9.21 -18.09
CA VAL A 226 -16.93 -10.44 -17.29
C VAL A 226 -17.00 -11.65 -18.20
N ARG A 227 -17.82 -11.59 -19.26
CA ARG A 227 -17.94 -12.68 -20.26
C ARG A 227 -16.58 -13.00 -20.91
N LEU A 228 -15.87 -11.97 -21.39
CA LEU A 228 -14.55 -12.12 -22.00
C LEU A 228 -13.52 -12.64 -21.00
N GLY A 229 -13.60 -12.20 -19.76
CA GLY A 229 -12.73 -12.66 -18.67
C GLY A 229 -12.89 -14.16 -18.42
N HIS A 230 -14.13 -14.64 -18.31
CA HIS A 230 -14.39 -16.07 -18.14
C HIS A 230 -13.99 -16.89 -19.37
N GLU A 231 -14.21 -16.40 -20.58
CA GLU A 231 -13.74 -17.06 -21.81
C GLU A 231 -12.21 -17.19 -21.82
N ALA A 232 -11.50 -16.10 -21.49
CA ALA A 232 -10.04 -16.11 -21.41
C ALA A 232 -9.51 -17.14 -20.40
N MET A 233 -10.25 -17.40 -19.31
CA MET A 233 -9.86 -18.41 -18.31
C MET A 233 -10.05 -19.84 -18.79
N GLN A 234 -10.88 -20.08 -19.78
CA GLN A 234 -11.09 -21.40 -20.39
C GLN A 234 -10.10 -21.70 -21.51
N ASP A 235 -9.42 -20.70 -22.06
CA ASP A 235 -8.41 -20.88 -23.10
C ASP A 235 -7.03 -21.17 -22.49
N PRO A 236 -6.47 -22.38 -22.69
CA PRO A 236 -5.15 -22.73 -22.16
C PRO A 236 -4.02 -21.89 -22.77
N ASN A 237 -4.24 -21.23 -23.90
CA ASN A 237 -3.27 -20.37 -24.59
C ASN A 237 -3.46 -18.89 -24.26
N SER A 238 -4.41 -18.53 -23.42
CA SER A 238 -4.61 -17.15 -23.00
C SER A 238 -3.35 -16.61 -22.32
N GLU A 239 -3.00 -15.37 -22.61
CA GLU A 239 -1.91 -14.66 -21.91
C GLU A 239 -2.29 -14.20 -20.49
N TYR A 240 -3.59 -14.23 -20.18
CA TYR A 240 -4.10 -13.88 -18.85
C TYR A 240 -4.05 -15.08 -17.91
N LEU A 241 -3.69 -14.82 -16.66
CA LEU A 241 -3.45 -15.84 -15.64
C LEU A 241 -4.66 -16.08 -14.75
N ALA A 242 -5.42 -15.02 -14.49
CA ALA A 242 -6.60 -15.07 -13.64
C ALA A 242 -7.59 -13.96 -14.02
N PHE A 243 -8.86 -14.20 -13.68
CA PHE A 243 -9.91 -13.20 -13.67
C PHE A 243 -10.42 -13.02 -12.23
N VAL A 244 -10.44 -11.78 -11.74
CA VAL A 244 -10.81 -11.47 -10.36
C VAL A 244 -12.04 -10.57 -10.36
N GLU A 245 -13.01 -10.95 -9.54
CA GLU A 245 -14.30 -10.27 -9.37
C GLU A 245 -14.47 -9.76 -7.94
N PRO A 246 -15.43 -8.84 -7.68
CA PRO A 246 -15.72 -8.33 -6.35
C PRO A 246 -15.88 -9.43 -5.30
N GLY A 247 -15.27 -9.21 -4.12
CA GLY A 247 -15.15 -10.23 -3.08
C GLY A 247 -13.87 -11.06 -3.19
N ASN A 248 -12.92 -10.63 -4.04
CA ASN A 248 -11.69 -11.37 -4.36
C ASN A 248 -11.98 -12.79 -4.90
N VAL A 249 -13.07 -12.94 -5.65
CA VAL A 249 -13.38 -14.20 -6.31
C VAL A 249 -12.43 -14.38 -7.49
N VAL A 250 -11.53 -15.35 -7.38
CA VAL A 250 -10.49 -15.61 -8.37
C VAL A 250 -10.83 -16.83 -9.21
N THR A 251 -10.88 -16.64 -10.52
CA THR A 251 -10.95 -17.73 -11.51
C THR A 251 -9.59 -17.82 -12.20
N ARG A 252 -8.90 -18.95 -12.01
CA ARG A 252 -7.61 -19.20 -12.69
C ARG A 252 -7.81 -19.72 -14.09
N ARG A 253 -6.88 -19.38 -14.98
CA ARG A 253 -6.82 -19.97 -16.32
C ARG A 253 -6.70 -21.50 -16.23
N VAL A 254 -7.40 -22.23 -17.06
CA VAL A 254 -7.31 -23.68 -17.14
C VAL A 254 -5.86 -24.14 -17.31
N GLY A 255 -5.46 -25.14 -16.53
CA GLY A 255 -4.08 -25.65 -16.51
C GLY A 255 -3.14 -24.94 -15.50
N LEU A 256 -3.55 -23.85 -14.87
CA LEU A 256 -2.79 -23.25 -13.77
C LEU A 256 -3.28 -23.78 -12.43
N PRO A 257 -2.35 -23.98 -11.45
CA PRO A 257 -2.73 -24.38 -10.11
C PRO A 257 -3.46 -23.23 -9.38
N ALA A 258 -4.35 -23.59 -8.47
CA ALA A 258 -4.93 -22.66 -7.52
C ALA A 258 -3.85 -22.19 -6.51
N GLU A 259 -3.92 -20.91 -6.12
CA GLU A 259 -3.10 -20.37 -5.05
C GLU A 259 -3.87 -20.41 -3.71
N ALA A 260 -3.13 -20.37 -2.59
CA ALA A 260 -3.73 -20.50 -1.26
C ALA A 260 -4.81 -19.43 -0.98
N ASN A 261 -4.63 -18.23 -1.49
CA ASN A 261 -5.56 -17.11 -1.29
C ASN A 261 -6.80 -17.17 -2.18
N ASP A 262 -6.81 -17.98 -3.25
CA ASP A 262 -7.96 -18.07 -4.16
C ASP A 262 -9.22 -18.59 -3.43
N ALA A 263 -9.04 -19.48 -2.44
CA ALA A 263 -10.12 -20.06 -1.66
C ALA A 263 -10.77 -19.09 -0.67
N LEU A 264 -10.16 -17.93 -0.42
CA LEU A 264 -10.64 -16.92 0.52
C LEU A 264 -11.69 -15.98 -0.09
N GLY A 265 -11.76 -15.93 -1.41
CA GLY A 265 -12.72 -15.10 -2.14
C GLY A 265 -14.16 -15.56 -1.93
N LYS A 266 -15.06 -14.61 -1.68
CA LYS A 266 -16.50 -14.85 -1.54
C LYS A 266 -17.28 -13.79 -2.29
N VAL A 267 -18.26 -14.24 -3.07
CA VAL A 267 -19.22 -13.33 -3.70
C VAL A 267 -19.89 -12.48 -2.62
N PRO A 268 -19.78 -11.14 -2.67
CA PRO A 268 -20.40 -10.31 -1.67
C PRO A 268 -21.92 -10.34 -1.80
N PRO A 269 -22.68 -10.28 -0.69
CA PRO A 269 -24.14 -10.28 -0.73
C PRO A 269 -24.70 -9.03 -1.44
N ARG A 270 -23.90 -7.99 -1.52
CA ARG A 270 -24.19 -6.75 -2.24
C ARG A 270 -22.92 -6.24 -2.89
N LEU A 271 -23.01 -5.82 -4.16
CA LEU A 271 -21.88 -5.22 -4.85
C LEU A 271 -21.42 -3.93 -4.14
N PRO A 272 -20.11 -3.69 -4.11
CA PRO A 272 -19.55 -2.43 -3.61
C PRO A 272 -19.96 -1.25 -4.49
N GLN A 273 -19.66 -0.03 -4.04
CA GLN A 273 -20.05 1.20 -4.70
C GLN A 273 -19.49 1.33 -6.13
N MET A 274 -18.26 0.91 -6.32
CA MET A 274 -17.54 0.97 -7.60
C MET A 274 -16.86 -0.37 -7.90
N PRO A 275 -17.63 -1.42 -8.23
CA PRO A 275 -17.08 -2.76 -8.40
C PRO A 275 -15.91 -2.80 -9.38
N GLY A 276 -14.83 -3.44 -8.96
CA GLY A 276 -13.63 -3.66 -9.76
C GLY A 276 -13.54 -5.09 -10.29
N TYR A 277 -13.11 -5.22 -11.53
CA TYR A 277 -12.91 -6.49 -12.23
C TYR A 277 -11.52 -6.49 -12.86
N HIS A 278 -10.77 -7.56 -12.67
CA HIS A 278 -9.36 -7.58 -13.07
C HIS A 278 -9.06 -8.78 -13.97
N LEU A 279 -8.60 -8.52 -15.15
CA LEU A 279 -8.05 -9.50 -16.06
C LEU A 279 -6.54 -9.49 -15.89
N VAL A 280 -6.05 -10.42 -15.06
CA VAL A 280 -4.69 -10.41 -14.52
C VAL A 280 -3.71 -11.01 -15.52
N ARG A 281 -2.63 -10.30 -15.75
CA ARG A 281 -1.48 -10.72 -16.56
C ARG A 281 -0.19 -10.55 -15.77
N ALA A 282 0.86 -11.26 -16.19
CA ALA A 282 2.18 -11.15 -15.56
C ALA A 282 2.65 -9.67 -15.44
N ASN A 283 3.33 -9.35 -14.36
CA ASN A 283 3.83 -8.00 -14.07
C ASN A 283 2.74 -6.90 -14.08
N HIS A 284 1.51 -7.25 -13.71
CA HIS A 284 0.35 -6.36 -13.71
C HIS A 284 0.06 -5.69 -15.07
N THR A 285 0.46 -6.32 -16.18
CA THR A 285 0.25 -5.75 -17.53
C THR A 285 -1.13 -6.04 -18.12
N GLY A 286 -2.06 -6.57 -17.33
CA GLY A 286 -3.44 -6.81 -17.69
C GLY A 286 -4.33 -5.56 -17.61
N ILE A 287 -5.62 -5.77 -17.47
CA ILE A 287 -6.64 -4.73 -17.52
C ILE A 287 -7.52 -4.79 -16.26
N THR A 288 -7.72 -3.66 -15.62
CA THR A 288 -8.74 -3.46 -14.59
C THR A 288 -9.89 -2.65 -15.18
N MET A 289 -11.12 -3.11 -15.01
CA MET A 289 -12.32 -2.35 -15.33
C MET A 289 -13.09 -2.03 -14.04
N VAL A 290 -13.45 -0.77 -13.86
CA VAL A 290 -14.19 -0.29 -12.68
C VAL A 290 -15.51 0.33 -13.13
N ASN A 291 -16.61 -0.13 -12.54
CA ASN A 291 -17.90 0.53 -12.70
C ASN A 291 -17.99 1.70 -11.71
N ILE A 292 -17.79 2.92 -12.21
CA ILE A 292 -17.81 4.13 -11.38
C ILE A 292 -19.24 4.66 -11.11
N GLY A 293 -20.26 4.02 -11.66
CA GLY A 293 -21.64 4.51 -11.54
C GLY A 293 -21.84 5.87 -12.20
N VAL A 294 -22.91 6.56 -11.81
CA VAL A 294 -23.32 7.85 -12.43
C VAL A 294 -22.93 9.08 -11.61
N GLY A 295 -22.29 8.92 -10.48
CA GLY A 295 -21.89 10.05 -9.63
C GLY A 295 -20.64 10.75 -10.15
N PRO A 296 -20.65 12.07 -10.40
CA PRO A 296 -19.50 12.80 -10.96
C PRO A 296 -18.26 12.78 -10.06
N ALA A 297 -18.46 12.65 -8.74
CA ALA A 297 -17.36 12.55 -7.78
C ALA A 297 -16.69 11.18 -7.73
N ASN A 298 -17.34 10.13 -8.22
CA ASN A 298 -16.84 8.75 -8.09
C ASN A 298 -15.55 8.54 -8.87
N ALA A 299 -15.49 9.01 -10.12
CA ALA A 299 -14.29 8.90 -10.95
C ALA A 299 -13.10 9.59 -10.28
N LYS A 300 -13.29 10.82 -9.77
CA LYS A 300 -12.24 11.54 -9.05
C LYS A 300 -11.78 10.79 -7.81
N ASN A 301 -12.73 10.37 -6.98
CA ASN A 301 -12.42 9.68 -5.72
C ASN A 301 -11.59 8.41 -5.94
N ILE A 302 -11.97 7.59 -6.91
CA ILE A 302 -11.22 6.35 -7.17
C ILE A 302 -9.87 6.61 -7.82
N THR A 303 -9.78 7.62 -8.71
CA THR A 303 -8.53 8.00 -9.35
C THR A 303 -7.49 8.46 -8.33
N ASP A 304 -7.89 9.29 -7.36
CA ASP A 304 -7.00 9.77 -6.29
C ASP A 304 -6.40 8.62 -5.47
N HIS A 305 -7.10 7.49 -5.36
CA HIS A 305 -6.61 6.31 -4.66
C HIS A 305 -5.81 5.35 -5.57
N ILE A 306 -6.16 5.26 -6.85
CA ILE A 306 -5.40 4.46 -7.82
C ILE A 306 -4.01 5.06 -8.05
N ALA A 307 -3.88 6.38 -7.99
CA ALA A 307 -2.62 7.08 -8.20
C ALA A 307 -1.49 6.59 -7.27
N VAL A 308 -1.82 6.14 -6.06
CA VAL A 308 -0.80 5.62 -5.11
C VAL A 308 -0.28 4.23 -5.45
N LEU A 309 -0.92 3.49 -6.37
CA LEU A 309 -0.42 2.19 -6.83
C LEU A 309 0.83 2.34 -7.71
N ARG A 310 1.07 3.56 -8.20
CA ARG A 310 2.23 3.96 -9.02
C ARG A 310 2.74 5.32 -8.54
N PRO A 311 3.22 5.41 -7.30
CA PRO A 311 3.67 6.67 -6.69
C PRO A 311 4.90 7.24 -7.40
#